data_4728d20565bd3b8889fb7211bdc26152
#
_entry.id   4728d20565bd3b8889fb7211bdc26152
#
_cell.length_a   1.000
_cell.length_b   1.000
_cell.length_c   1.000
_cell.angle_alpha   90.00
_cell.angle_beta   90.00
_cell.angle_gamma   90.00
#
_symmetry.space_group_name_H-M   'P 1'
#
loop_
_entity.id
_entity.type
_entity.pdbx_description
1 polymer ?
#
loop_
_entity_poly.entity_id
_entity_poly.type
_entity_poly.pdbx_seq_one_letter_code
_entity_poly.pdbx_strand_id
1 'polypeptide(L)'
;MSYKFVDLQVKDNVATVTLAKTESLNALDIPFSEEIAGAFQEVNLRDDVRVVILCSRAKAFCAGLDLKAFTSSGIDGSAKTSLEFPEKLRALFDSCDLIEASMKPVIAAVHGMC
;
A
#
# COMPACT_ATOMS: atom_id res chain seq x y z
N MET A 1 12.42 -3.65 9.24
CA MET A 1 11.13 -3.46 9.91
C MET A 1 10.18 -4.57 9.50
N SER A 2 9.33 -5.01 10.39
CA SER A 2 8.39 -6.12 10.11
C SER A 2 7.01 -5.58 9.79
N TYR A 3 6.40 -6.08 8.72
CA TYR A 3 5.06 -5.68 8.29
C TYR A 3 4.11 -6.87 8.36
N LYS A 4 2.84 -6.60 8.63
CA LYS A 4 1.80 -7.62 8.75
C LYS A 4 1.19 -7.97 7.38
N PHE A 5 0.97 -6.96 6.54
CA PHE A 5 0.26 -7.12 5.26
C PHE A 5 1.14 -6.89 4.05
N VAL A 6 2.40 -6.56 4.27
CA VAL A 6 3.38 -6.32 3.21
C VAL A 6 4.60 -7.20 3.48
N ASP A 7 5.10 -7.84 2.45
CA ASP A 7 6.35 -8.57 2.52
C ASP A 7 7.41 -7.80 1.75
N LEU A 8 8.57 -7.59 2.37
CA LEU A 8 9.67 -6.88 1.76
C LEU A 8 10.90 -7.77 1.75
N GLN A 9 11.40 -8.07 0.55
CA GLN A 9 12.63 -8.84 0.38
C GLN A 9 13.59 -8.07 -0.51
N VAL A 10 14.88 -8.17 -0.20
CA VAL A 10 15.93 -7.56 -1.01
C VAL A 10 16.92 -8.63 -1.38
N LYS A 11 17.15 -8.79 -2.69
CA LYS A 11 18.11 -9.75 -3.24
C LYS A 11 18.72 -9.17 -4.51
N ASP A 12 20.03 -9.25 -4.63
CA ASP A 12 20.76 -8.79 -5.83
C ASP A 12 20.41 -7.36 -6.24
N ASN A 13 20.29 -6.47 -5.28
CA ASN A 13 19.95 -5.05 -5.45
C ASN A 13 18.51 -4.80 -5.91
N VAL A 14 17.65 -5.83 -5.87
CA VAL A 14 16.23 -5.74 -6.21
C VAL A 14 15.41 -5.87 -4.93
N ALA A 15 14.57 -4.89 -4.64
CA ALA A 15 13.59 -4.99 -3.58
C ALA A 15 12.27 -5.49 -4.17
N THR A 16 11.70 -6.51 -3.58
CA THR A 16 10.36 -6.99 -3.94
C THR A 16 9.43 -6.64 -2.79
N VAL A 17 8.49 -5.76 -3.08
CA VAL A 17 7.42 -5.35 -2.16
C VAL A 17 6.17 -6.11 -2.57
N THR A 18 5.74 -7.05 -1.75
CA THR A 18 4.60 -7.91 -2.05
C THR A 18 3.40 -7.50 -1.20
N LEU A 19 2.31 -7.16 -1.87
CA LEU A 19 1.03 -6.92 -1.20
C LEU A 19 0.46 -8.27 -0.77
N ALA A 20 0.30 -8.48 0.52
CA ALA A 20 0.00 -9.78 1.09
C ALA A 20 -1.25 -9.80 1.99
N LYS A 21 -2.15 -8.84 1.81
CA LYS A 21 -3.44 -8.82 2.50
C LYS A 21 -4.45 -9.63 1.70
N THR A 22 -4.19 -10.94 1.64
CA THR A 22 -4.88 -11.87 0.74
C THR A 22 -6.38 -12.03 1.04
N GLU A 23 -6.77 -11.92 2.29
CA GLU A 23 -8.16 -12.11 2.73
C GLU A 23 -9.12 -11.10 2.12
N SER A 24 -8.65 -9.89 1.86
CA SER A 24 -9.45 -8.81 1.27
C SER A 24 -9.03 -8.47 -0.16
N LEU A 25 -8.27 -9.34 -0.82
CA LEU A 25 -7.74 -9.13 -2.17
C LEU A 25 -6.95 -7.82 -2.27
N ASN A 26 -6.18 -7.52 -1.23
CA ASN A 26 -5.40 -6.28 -1.10
C ASN A 26 -6.26 -5.00 -1.15
N ALA A 27 -7.50 -5.07 -0.65
CA ALA A 27 -8.31 -3.88 -0.50
C ALA A 27 -7.63 -2.90 0.46
N LEU A 28 -7.61 -1.63 0.09
CA LEU A 28 -6.84 -0.60 0.80
C LEU A 28 -7.62 -0.05 1.99
N ASP A 29 -7.06 -0.22 3.17
CA ASP A 29 -7.46 0.47 4.38
C ASP A 29 -6.27 1.27 4.92
N ILE A 30 -6.46 1.98 6.01
CA ILE A 30 -5.42 2.86 6.55
C ILE A 30 -4.20 2.07 7.05
N PRO A 31 -4.35 1.01 7.88
CA PRO A 31 -3.18 0.25 8.33
C PRO A 31 -2.36 -0.35 7.19
N PHE A 32 -3.02 -0.87 6.16
CA PHE A 32 -2.34 -1.43 4.99
C PHE A 32 -1.59 -0.35 4.21
N SER A 33 -2.22 0.80 4.00
CA SER A 33 -1.60 1.93 3.31
C SER A 33 -0.38 2.45 4.07
N GLU A 34 -0.45 2.49 5.39
CA GLU A 34 0.70 2.88 6.22
C GLU A 34 1.86 1.90 6.08
N GLU A 35 1.58 0.60 5.99
CA GLU A 35 2.62 -0.41 5.77
C GLU A 35 3.25 -0.25 4.37
N ILE A 36 2.44 -0.01 3.35
CA ILE A 36 2.93 0.25 1.99
C ILE A 36 3.86 1.47 2.00
N ALA A 37 3.42 2.56 2.61
CA ALA A 37 4.22 3.77 2.73
C ALA A 37 5.53 3.51 3.47
N GLY A 38 5.48 2.78 4.58
CA GLY A 38 6.65 2.41 5.36
C GLY A 38 7.64 1.59 4.56
N ALA A 39 7.16 0.60 3.80
CA ALA A 39 8.01 -0.23 2.96
C ALA A 39 8.72 0.60 1.88
N PHE A 40 8.02 1.52 1.23
CA PHE A 40 8.63 2.38 0.22
C PHE A 40 9.61 3.38 0.81
N GLN A 41 9.33 3.91 1.99
CA GLN A 41 10.30 4.74 2.71
C GLN A 41 11.57 3.95 3.04
N GLU A 42 11.41 2.73 3.52
CA GLU A 42 12.54 1.86 3.85
C GLU A 42 13.42 1.58 2.63
N VAL A 43 12.83 1.15 1.50
CA VAL A 43 13.60 0.83 0.29
C VAL A 43 14.27 2.05 -0.30
N ASN A 44 13.66 3.23 -0.22
CA ASN A 44 14.26 4.45 -0.74
C ASN A 44 15.52 4.86 0.05
N LEU A 45 15.60 4.49 1.31
CA LEU A 45 16.75 4.79 2.17
C LEU A 45 17.87 3.72 2.08
N ARG A 46 17.60 2.58 1.46
CA ARG A 46 18.57 1.48 1.41
C ARG A 46 19.53 1.63 0.23
N ASP A 47 20.82 1.63 0.53
CA ASP A 47 21.86 1.71 -0.48
C ASP A 47 21.98 0.43 -1.31
N ASP A 48 21.51 -0.71 -0.78
CA ASP A 48 21.57 -2.00 -1.46
C ASP A 48 20.38 -2.25 -2.39
N VAL A 49 19.50 -1.26 -2.58
CA VAL A 49 18.35 -1.36 -3.48
C VAL A 49 18.54 -0.40 -4.65
N ARG A 50 18.45 -0.93 -5.88
CA ARG A 50 18.53 -0.16 -7.12
C ARG A 50 17.21 -0.08 -7.87
N VAL A 51 16.34 -1.08 -7.68
CA VAL A 51 15.05 -1.17 -8.36
C VAL A 51 14.06 -1.85 -7.42
N VAL A 52 12.79 -1.49 -7.55
CA VAL A 52 11.71 -2.03 -6.73
C VAL A 52 10.69 -2.71 -7.63
N ILE A 53 10.31 -3.94 -7.28
CA ILE A 53 9.18 -4.64 -7.90
C ILE A 53 8.03 -4.62 -6.91
N LEU A 54 6.88 -4.10 -7.34
CA LEU A 54 5.64 -4.13 -6.57
C LEU A 54 4.74 -5.21 -7.15
N CYS A 55 4.42 -6.21 -6.36
CA CYS A 55 3.61 -7.34 -6.78
C CYS A 55 2.60 -7.74 -5.70
N SER A 56 1.80 -8.75 -5.99
CA SER A 56 0.74 -9.23 -5.10
C SER A 56 0.82 -10.74 -4.92
N ARG A 57 0.49 -11.19 -3.71
CA ARG A 57 0.33 -12.61 -3.39
C ARG A 57 -1.13 -13.05 -3.50
N ALA A 58 -2.07 -12.11 -3.61
CA ALA A 58 -3.49 -12.40 -3.70
C ALA A 58 -3.90 -12.74 -5.14
N LYS A 59 -5.13 -13.20 -5.32
CA LYS A 59 -5.69 -13.45 -6.66
C LYS A 59 -5.87 -12.17 -7.47
N ALA A 60 -6.06 -11.04 -6.81
CA ALA A 60 -6.11 -9.72 -7.41
C ALA A 60 -4.84 -8.95 -7.05
N PHE A 61 -4.40 -8.05 -7.92
CA PHE A 61 -3.32 -7.13 -7.58
C PHE A 61 -3.76 -6.21 -6.44
N CYS A 62 -4.90 -5.54 -6.62
CA CYS A 62 -5.50 -4.69 -5.60
C CYS A 62 -6.98 -4.49 -5.92
N ALA A 63 -7.84 -4.74 -4.96
CA ALA A 63 -9.29 -4.59 -5.13
C ALA A 63 -9.77 -3.14 -4.99
N GLY A 64 -8.87 -2.21 -4.69
CA GLY A 64 -9.23 -0.81 -4.47
C GLY A 64 -9.55 -0.51 -3.02
N LEU A 65 -10.36 0.51 -2.78
CA LEU A 65 -10.69 0.98 -1.45
C LEU A 65 -11.51 -0.06 -0.67
N ASP A 66 -11.13 -0.32 0.57
CA ASP A 66 -11.90 -1.20 1.46
C ASP A 66 -13.11 -0.42 2.03
N LEU A 67 -14.25 -0.57 1.36
CA LEU A 67 -15.47 0.15 1.74
C LEU A 67 -15.96 -0.21 3.14
N LYS A 68 -15.79 -1.46 3.57
CA LYS A 68 -16.18 -1.87 4.92
C LYS A 68 -15.38 -1.17 6.01
N ALA A 69 -14.07 -1.07 5.80
CA ALA A 69 -13.19 -0.39 6.75
C ALA A 69 -13.57 1.09 6.91
N PHE A 70 -13.92 1.75 5.80
CA PHE A 70 -14.32 3.14 5.83
C PHE A 70 -15.73 3.34 6.38
N THR A 71 -16.67 2.47 6.07
CA THR A 71 -18.04 2.57 6.63
C THR A 71 -18.06 2.24 8.11
N SER A 72 -17.31 1.23 8.57
CA SER A 72 -17.23 0.91 10.01
C SER A 72 -16.53 2.00 10.81
N SER A 73 -15.74 2.85 10.14
CA SER A 73 -15.12 4.03 10.77
C SER A 73 -16.06 5.24 10.83
N GLY A 74 -17.34 5.06 10.49
CA GLY A 74 -18.34 6.12 10.59
C GLY A 74 -18.51 6.98 9.35
N ILE A 75 -18.16 6.48 8.17
CA ILE A 75 -18.42 7.17 6.90
C ILE A 75 -19.85 6.84 6.46
N ASP A 76 -20.80 7.32 7.20
CA ASP A 76 -22.22 7.08 6.99
C ASP A 76 -23.01 8.33 6.66
N GLY A 77 -22.29 9.44 6.39
CA GLY A 77 -22.92 10.74 6.13
C GLY A 77 -23.13 11.58 7.37
N SER A 78 -22.64 11.18 8.53
CA SER A 78 -22.71 12.03 9.74
C SER A 78 -21.75 13.22 9.62
N ALA A 79 -22.05 14.32 10.32
CA ALA A 79 -21.26 15.54 10.28
C ALA A 79 -19.80 15.33 10.74
N LYS A 80 -19.56 14.35 11.60
CA LYS A 80 -18.21 13.99 12.05
C LYS A 80 -17.38 13.38 10.93
N THR A 81 -18.00 12.56 10.09
CA THR A 81 -17.34 11.88 8.97
C THR A 81 -16.90 12.83 7.88
N SER A 82 -17.61 13.94 7.68
CA SER A 82 -17.25 14.90 6.63
C SER A 82 -15.93 15.63 6.89
N LEU A 83 -15.49 15.70 8.14
CA LEU A 83 -14.20 16.30 8.51
C LEU A 83 -13.06 15.27 8.60
N GLU A 84 -13.37 14.03 9.01
CA GLU A 84 -12.38 12.96 9.17
C GLU A 84 -12.06 12.24 7.87
N PHE A 85 -13.01 12.17 6.96
CA PHE A 85 -12.87 11.44 5.70
C PHE A 85 -11.71 11.94 4.81
N PRO A 86 -11.53 13.26 4.61
CA PRO A 86 -10.39 13.73 3.82
C PRO A 86 -9.04 13.38 4.42
N GLU A 87 -8.92 13.38 5.74
CA GLU A 87 -7.66 13.01 6.42
C GLU A 87 -7.37 11.52 6.28
N LYS A 88 -8.39 10.66 6.38
CA LYS A 88 -8.25 9.22 6.19
C LYS A 88 -7.88 8.88 4.75
N LEU A 89 -8.49 9.56 3.78
CA LEU A 89 -8.14 9.41 2.37
C LEU A 89 -6.72 9.87 2.10
N ARG A 90 -6.23 10.88 2.81
CA ARG A 90 -4.88 11.36 2.64
C ARG A 90 -3.84 10.27 2.92
N ALA A 91 -4.05 9.44 3.95
CA ALA A 91 -3.14 8.34 4.25
C ALA A 91 -3.03 7.35 3.08
N LEU A 92 -4.15 7.10 2.38
CA LEU A 92 -4.16 6.27 1.17
C LEU A 92 -3.40 6.93 0.03
N PHE A 93 -3.66 8.21 -0.22
CA PHE A 93 -2.99 8.95 -1.29
C PHE A 93 -1.50 9.14 -1.01
N ASP A 94 -1.12 9.33 0.25
CA ASP A 94 0.28 9.46 0.63
C ASP A 94 1.08 8.21 0.27
N SER A 95 0.51 7.02 0.42
CA SER A 95 1.19 5.78 0.01
C SER A 95 1.42 5.74 -1.51
N CYS A 96 0.43 6.16 -2.30
CA CYS A 96 0.55 6.24 -3.75
C CYS A 96 1.57 7.30 -4.16
N ASP A 97 1.56 8.46 -3.51
CA ASP A 97 2.49 9.54 -3.78
C ASP A 97 3.94 9.12 -3.48
N LEU A 98 4.17 8.34 -2.43
CA LEU A 98 5.50 7.82 -2.11
C LEU A 98 6.00 6.83 -3.16
N ILE A 99 5.11 6.03 -3.74
CA ILE A 99 5.47 5.13 -4.85
C ILE A 99 5.86 5.96 -6.07
N GLU A 100 5.04 6.94 -6.44
CA GLU A 100 5.28 7.80 -7.60
C GLU A 100 6.55 8.64 -7.43
N ALA A 101 6.78 9.15 -6.23
CA ALA A 101 7.93 9.99 -5.92
C ALA A 101 9.22 9.20 -5.62
N SER A 102 9.18 7.88 -5.74
CA SER A 102 10.34 7.04 -5.47
C SER A 102 11.55 7.48 -6.29
N MET A 103 12.69 7.61 -5.64
CA MET A 103 13.96 7.92 -6.31
C MET A 103 14.51 6.73 -7.10
N LYS A 104 13.94 5.55 -6.89
CA LYS A 104 14.33 4.31 -7.56
C LYS A 104 13.23 3.87 -8.51
N PRO A 105 13.55 3.29 -9.66
CA PRO A 105 12.52 2.76 -10.56
C PRO A 105 11.64 1.75 -9.86
N VAL A 106 10.34 1.85 -10.07
CA VAL A 106 9.35 0.91 -9.52
C VAL A 106 8.64 0.24 -10.69
N ILE A 107 8.67 -1.08 -10.70
CA ILE A 107 7.99 -1.90 -11.70
C ILE A 107 6.80 -2.57 -11.03
N ALA A 108 5.60 -2.30 -11.52
CA ALA A 108 4.40 -2.97 -11.06
C ALA A 108 4.19 -4.26 -11.85
N ALA A 109 4.29 -5.41 -11.17
CA ALA A 109 4.00 -6.72 -11.75
C ALA A 109 2.53 -7.05 -11.49
N VAL A 110 1.67 -6.53 -12.34
CA VAL A 110 0.22 -6.60 -12.18
C VAL A 110 -0.32 -7.93 -12.71
N HIS A 111 -1.18 -8.59 -11.95
CA HIS A 111 -1.92 -9.77 -12.38
C HIS A 111 -3.33 -9.72 -11.80
N GLY A 112 -4.27 -10.33 -12.50
CA GLY A 112 -5.66 -10.36 -12.06
C GLY A 112 -6.30 -8.97 -12.04
N MET A 113 -7.30 -8.83 -11.20
CA MET A 113 -8.01 -7.55 -11.05
C MET A 113 -7.13 -6.49 -10.41
N CYS A 114 -7.27 -5.31 -10.90
CA CYS A 114 -6.55 -4.15 -10.37
C CYS A 114 -7.46 -2.94 -10.25
#